data_da2ec93b4baf8afc65ee58c67a9a54e9
#
_entry.id   da2ec93b4baf8afc65ee58c67a9a54e9
#
_cell.length_a   1.000
_cell.length_b   1.000
_cell.length_c   1.000
_cell.angle_alpha   90.00
_cell.angle_beta   90.00
_cell.angle_gamma   90.00
#
_symmetry.space_group_name_H-M   'P 1'
#
loop_
_entity.id
_entity.type
_entity.pdbx_description
1 polymer ?
#
loop_
_entity_poly.entity_id
_entity_poly.type
_entity_poly.pdbx_seq_one_letter_code
_entity_poly.pdbx_strand_id
1 'polypeptide(L)'
;MVGREAILKILETYDPSAIRIATIGSHSALDVCDGAVEEGFPTLVVCEKGRATPYARYFHAMRDKEGRAVRGMVDEAIVLSKFQDVLSEKVQDRLRKSNAVFIPNRSFTSYCDLDEIERSFRVPLFGSRSLLRTEEREEERSYYWILEKARLPAPEKIEDPKDIDGLVIVKLHHKVKKLERGFFTAASLKEYKAKSAALLKQGVVSTRDLAKARIERYIIGPIFNFDFFYSPIEEQGEKLELLGIDWRFETSLDGHVRLPADQQLTLEDAQRIPEYVVVGHNTATLRESSLGEVFDMAERYVRATQEHFRPGIIGPFTLQTAVDKDLKFWVYDVAPRIGGGTNVHMSMGHPYGNSLWRRPMSTGRRIAMEIRRGLDSGRLDEIVT
;
A
#
# COMPACT_ATOMS: atom_id res chain seq x y z
N MET A 1 -3.80 19.56 -10.33
CA MET A 1 -3.18 19.06 -9.09
C MET A 1 -3.19 20.19 -8.06
N VAL A 2 -3.41 19.88 -6.78
CA VAL A 2 -3.21 20.86 -5.69
C VAL A 2 -1.78 21.35 -5.79
N GLY A 3 -1.61 22.68 -5.93
CA GLY A 3 -0.27 23.26 -6.09
C GLY A 3 0.52 23.23 -4.78
N ARG A 4 1.84 23.04 -4.85
CA ARG A 4 2.74 23.12 -3.68
C ARG A 4 2.50 24.40 -2.86
N GLU A 5 2.35 25.54 -3.52
CA GLU A 5 2.11 26.82 -2.86
C GLU A 5 0.85 26.82 -1.98
N ALA A 6 -0.22 26.12 -2.42
CA ALA A 6 -1.44 26.02 -1.62
C ALA A 6 -1.23 25.21 -0.33
N ILE A 7 -0.41 24.16 -0.40
CA ILE A 7 -0.07 23.36 0.78
C ILE A 7 0.86 24.13 1.72
N LEU A 8 1.85 24.88 1.19
CA LEU A 8 2.72 25.71 1.99
C LEU A 8 1.93 26.77 2.79
N LYS A 9 0.99 27.46 2.15
CA LYS A 9 0.09 28.42 2.84
C LYS A 9 -0.73 27.77 3.95
N ILE A 10 -1.11 26.51 3.80
CA ILE A 10 -1.82 25.78 4.86
C ILE A 10 -0.86 25.45 6.00
N LEU A 11 0.34 24.96 5.70
CA LEU A 11 1.36 24.65 6.71
C LEU A 11 1.75 25.90 7.53
N GLU A 12 1.80 27.07 6.93
CA GLU A 12 2.05 28.35 7.63
C GLU A 12 1.00 28.64 8.71
N THR A 13 -0.21 28.07 8.59
CA THR A 13 -1.28 28.22 9.58
C THR A 13 -1.23 27.20 10.71
N TYR A 14 -0.39 26.16 10.56
CA TYR A 14 -0.31 25.09 11.54
C TYR A 14 0.57 25.48 12.72
N ASP A 15 0.17 25.04 13.90
CA ASP A 15 1.02 25.06 15.09
C ASP A 15 1.93 23.80 15.06
N PRO A 16 3.26 23.97 14.89
CA PRO A 16 4.18 22.86 14.84
C PRO A 16 4.19 21.97 16.11
N SER A 17 3.81 22.56 17.25
CA SER A 17 3.71 21.82 18.53
C SER A 17 2.43 20.99 18.67
N ALA A 18 1.43 21.24 17.81
CA ALA A 18 0.11 20.63 17.87
C ALA A 18 -0.21 19.75 16.65
N ILE A 19 0.82 19.34 15.91
CA ILE A 19 0.64 18.45 14.73
C ILE A 19 0.00 17.14 15.15
N ARG A 20 -0.99 16.70 14.36
CA ARG A 20 -1.64 15.38 14.48
C ARG A 20 -1.36 14.53 13.24
N ILE A 21 -1.21 13.23 13.44
CA ILE A 21 -1.14 12.27 12.34
C ILE A 21 -2.52 11.73 12.06
N ALA A 22 -2.99 11.93 10.82
CA ALA A 22 -4.32 11.50 10.39
C ALA A 22 -4.25 10.42 9.30
N THR A 23 -5.19 9.48 9.28
CA THR A 23 -5.31 8.46 8.23
C THR A 23 -6.74 7.91 8.11
N ILE A 24 -7.02 7.17 7.02
CA ILE A 24 -8.27 6.40 6.88
C ILE A 24 -8.21 5.16 7.79
N GLY A 25 -9.27 4.91 8.55
CA GLY A 25 -9.42 3.77 9.46
C GLY A 25 -9.62 2.44 8.74
N SER A 26 -8.58 1.93 8.14
CA SER A 26 -8.51 0.66 7.40
C SER A 26 -7.06 0.34 7.06
N HIS A 27 -6.80 -0.86 6.52
CA HIS A 27 -5.51 -1.26 6.00
C HIS A 27 -4.40 -1.16 7.08
N SER A 28 -3.44 -0.25 6.94
CA SER A 28 -2.29 -0.02 7.84
C SER A 28 -2.51 1.11 8.87
N ALA A 29 -3.77 1.51 9.12
CA ALA A 29 -4.06 2.61 10.03
C ALA A 29 -3.56 2.38 11.47
N LEU A 30 -3.57 1.13 11.94
CA LEU A 30 -3.09 0.83 13.29
C LEU A 30 -1.56 0.99 13.40
N ASP A 31 -0.79 0.56 12.40
CA ASP A 31 0.66 0.79 12.37
C ASP A 31 0.99 2.29 12.32
N VAL A 32 0.24 3.07 11.52
CA VAL A 32 0.40 4.54 11.48
C VAL A 32 0.13 5.16 12.85
N CYS A 33 -0.95 4.74 13.53
CA CYS A 33 -1.31 5.29 14.84
C CYS A 33 -0.34 4.87 15.93
N ASP A 34 0.10 3.61 15.94
CA ASP A 34 1.07 3.10 16.89
C ASP A 34 2.39 3.87 16.78
N GLY A 35 2.91 3.98 15.56
CA GLY A 35 4.12 4.75 15.31
C GLY A 35 4.01 6.24 15.66
N ALA A 36 2.83 6.84 15.43
CA ALA A 36 2.57 8.22 15.82
C ALA A 36 2.65 8.41 17.35
N VAL A 37 2.02 7.51 18.10
CA VAL A 37 2.04 7.54 19.57
C VAL A 37 3.45 7.34 20.12
N GLU A 38 4.23 6.40 19.54
CA GLU A 38 5.63 6.15 19.92
C GLU A 38 6.53 7.38 19.73
N GLU A 39 6.21 8.24 18.76
CA GLU A 39 6.94 9.49 18.51
C GLU A 39 6.23 10.73 19.09
N GLY A 40 5.22 10.52 19.96
CA GLY A 40 4.55 11.56 20.74
C GLY A 40 3.53 12.40 19.98
N PHE A 41 3.04 11.95 18.83
CA PHE A 41 1.99 12.63 18.08
C PHE A 41 0.59 12.14 18.49
N PRO A 42 -0.37 13.06 18.67
CA PRO A 42 -1.78 12.70 18.72
C PRO A 42 -2.26 12.18 17.37
N THR A 43 -3.24 11.29 17.40
CA THR A 43 -3.75 10.62 16.20
C THR A 43 -5.20 10.96 15.89
N LEU A 44 -5.56 10.91 14.61
CA LEU A 44 -6.91 11.12 14.13
C LEU A 44 -7.22 10.09 13.03
N VAL A 45 -8.26 9.29 13.23
CA VAL A 45 -8.65 8.25 12.27
C VAL A 45 -10.00 8.57 11.65
N VAL A 46 -10.05 8.66 10.32
CA VAL A 46 -11.31 8.84 9.59
C VAL A 46 -11.90 7.48 9.26
N CYS A 47 -13.05 7.17 9.85
CA CYS A 47 -13.71 5.87 9.76
C CYS A 47 -14.99 5.93 8.93
N GLU A 48 -15.31 4.84 8.23
CA GLU A 48 -16.63 4.63 7.66
C GLU A 48 -17.58 4.03 8.70
N LYS A 49 -18.86 4.43 8.65
CA LYS A 49 -19.92 3.86 9.48
C LYS A 49 -19.96 2.32 9.35
N GLY A 50 -19.97 1.63 10.49
CA GLY A 50 -19.87 0.17 10.56
C GLY A 50 -18.43 -0.37 10.66
N ARG A 51 -17.40 0.43 10.39
CA ARG A 51 -15.97 0.05 10.51
C ARG A 51 -15.23 0.79 11.63
N ALA A 52 -15.89 1.67 12.36
CA ALA A 52 -15.27 2.53 13.37
C ALA A 52 -14.91 1.82 14.68
N THR A 53 -15.57 0.72 15.00
CA THR A 53 -15.46 0.05 16.32
C THR A 53 -14.04 -0.27 16.76
N PRO A 54 -13.14 -0.82 15.93
CA PRO A 54 -11.75 -1.06 16.32
C PRO A 54 -11.07 0.24 16.80
N TYR A 55 -11.21 1.31 16.05
CA TYR A 55 -10.52 2.59 16.30
C TYR A 55 -11.15 3.39 17.43
N ALA A 56 -12.46 3.57 17.41
CA ALA A 56 -13.18 4.41 18.37
C ALA A 56 -13.37 3.76 19.74
N ARG A 57 -13.18 2.44 19.86
CA ARG A 57 -13.43 1.70 21.11
C ARG A 57 -12.24 0.89 21.57
N TYR A 58 -11.79 -0.10 20.78
CA TYR A 58 -10.81 -1.08 21.25
C TYR A 58 -9.39 -0.52 21.29
N PHE A 59 -9.01 0.27 20.31
CA PHE A 59 -7.71 0.94 20.22
C PHE A 59 -7.77 2.43 20.57
N HIS A 60 -8.87 2.89 21.19
CA HIS A 60 -8.98 4.27 21.68
C HIS A 60 -7.90 4.55 22.72
N ALA A 61 -7.21 5.68 22.56
CA ALA A 61 -6.10 6.07 23.42
C ALA A 61 -6.58 6.53 24.80
N MET A 62 -5.92 6.03 25.83
CA MET A 62 -5.97 6.57 27.19
C MET A 62 -4.63 7.24 27.48
N ARG A 63 -4.66 8.49 27.94
CA ARG A 63 -3.46 9.26 28.23
C ARG A 63 -3.32 9.53 29.74
N ASP A 64 -2.08 9.57 30.20
CA ASP A 64 -1.75 10.00 31.57
C ASP A 64 -1.83 11.53 31.69
N LYS A 65 -1.50 12.03 32.88
CA LYS A 65 -1.51 13.47 33.18
C LYS A 65 -0.46 14.26 32.41
N GLU A 66 0.58 13.60 31.96
CA GLU A 66 1.66 14.13 31.12
C GLU A 66 1.35 14.04 29.62
N GLY A 67 0.14 13.54 29.26
CA GLY A 67 -0.32 13.41 27.88
C GLY A 67 0.26 12.20 27.12
N ARG A 68 0.98 11.28 27.80
CA ARG A 68 1.54 10.06 27.16
C ARG A 68 0.44 9.00 27.05
N ALA A 69 0.37 8.31 25.94
CA ALA A 69 -0.55 7.20 25.79
C ALA A 69 -0.11 6.02 26.68
N VAL A 70 -0.99 5.62 27.59
CA VAL A 70 -0.78 4.46 28.48
C VAL A 70 -1.54 3.22 28.01
N ARG A 71 -2.48 3.41 27.07
CA ARG A 71 -3.24 2.35 26.43
C ARG A 71 -3.85 2.85 25.13
N GLY A 72 -3.91 1.97 24.13
CA GLY A 72 -4.47 2.32 22.82
C GLY A 72 -3.62 3.34 22.07
N MET A 73 -4.07 3.74 20.91
CA MET A 73 -3.28 4.55 19.99
C MET A 73 -4.13 5.52 19.14
N VAL A 74 -5.45 5.54 19.29
CA VAL A 74 -6.35 6.39 18.50
C VAL A 74 -6.98 7.43 19.43
N ASP A 75 -6.54 8.69 19.30
CA ASP A 75 -7.08 9.77 20.15
C ASP A 75 -8.45 10.24 19.69
N GLU A 76 -8.68 10.30 18.39
CA GLU A 76 -9.91 10.77 17.81
C GLU A 76 -10.34 9.92 16.60
N ALA A 77 -11.63 9.57 16.53
CA ALA A 77 -12.22 8.90 15.39
C ALA A 77 -13.34 9.75 14.79
N ILE A 78 -13.19 10.18 13.54
CA ILE A 78 -14.23 10.85 12.76
C ILE A 78 -15.01 9.79 12.00
N VAL A 79 -16.31 9.61 12.32
CA VAL A 79 -17.14 8.62 11.63
C VAL A 79 -17.94 9.29 10.51
N LEU A 80 -17.72 8.86 9.29
CA LEU A 80 -18.38 9.33 8.08
C LEU A 80 -19.35 8.28 7.53
N SER A 81 -20.25 8.66 6.65
CA SER A 81 -21.16 7.72 5.97
C SER A 81 -20.39 6.82 5.01
N LYS A 82 -19.42 7.37 4.27
CA LYS A 82 -18.51 6.68 3.35
C LYS A 82 -17.11 7.26 3.49
N PHE A 83 -16.08 6.51 3.15
CA PHE A 83 -14.71 7.03 3.12
C PHE A 83 -14.53 8.21 2.15
N GLN A 84 -15.21 8.18 1.00
CA GLN A 84 -15.22 9.28 0.02
C GLN A 84 -15.58 10.65 0.64
N ASP A 85 -16.39 10.69 1.69
CA ASP A 85 -16.82 11.93 2.34
C ASP A 85 -15.64 12.68 3.00
N VAL A 86 -14.46 12.05 3.15
CA VAL A 86 -13.23 12.71 3.61
C VAL A 86 -12.79 13.83 2.67
N LEU A 87 -13.15 13.75 1.40
CA LEU A 87 -12.83 14.77 0.39
C LEU A 87 -13.73 16.00 0.47
N SER A 88 -14.83 15.94 1.26
CA SER A 88 -15.71 17.10 1.46
C SER A 88 -14.97 18.24 2.17
N GLU A 89 -15.23 19.49 1.76
CA GLU A 89 -14.56 20.66 2.36
C GLU A 89 -14.78 20.73 3.88
N LYS A 90 -15.95 20.34 4.36
CA LYS A 90 -16.25 20.30 5.80
C LYS A 90 -15.28 19.39 6.57
N VAL A 91 -14.96 18.22 6.04
CA VAL A 91 -14.05 17.27 6.69
C VAL A 91 -12.61 17.73 6.54
N GLN A 92 -12.23 18.21 5.37
CA GLN A 92 -10.91 18.77 5.14
C GLN A 92 -10.64 19.97 6.07
N ASP A 93 -11.62 20.87 6.26
CA ASP A 93 -11.49 22.00 7.18
C ASP A 93 -11.29 21.53 8.64
N ARG A 94 -12.02 20.47 9.06
CA ARG A 94 -11.80 19.86 10.37
C ARG A 94 -10.38 19.29 10.51
N LEU A 95 -9.86 18.61 9.48
CA LEU A 95 -8.50 18.08 9.47
C LEU A 95 -7.47 19.21 9.56
N ARG A 96 -7.62 20.28 8.77
CA ARG A 96 -6.73 21.45 8.80
C ARG A 96 -6.74 22.14 10.17
N LYS A 97 -7.92 22.39 10.73
CA LYS A 97 -8.07 22.99 12.08
C LYS A 97 -7.47 22.11 13.20
N SER A 98 -7.29 20.83 12.94
CA SER A 98 -6.60 19.91 13.84
C SER A 98 -5.09 19.81 13.59
N ASN A 99 -4.51 20.65 12.75
CA ASN A 99 -3.11 20.58 12.29
C ASN A 99 -2.73 19.18 11.76
N ALA A 100 -3.62 18.56 11.00
CA ALA A 100 -3.44 17.18 10.56
C ALA A 100 -2.47 17.08 9.39
N VAL A 101 -1.46 16.21 9.50
CA VAL A 101 -0.71 15.65 8.39
C VAL A 101 -1.34 14.31 8.05
N PHE A 102 -1.83 14.17 6.82
CA PHE A 102 -2.60 13.01 6.39
C PHE A 102 -1.71 11.95 5.75
N ILE A 103 -1.75 10.72 6.28
CA ILE A 103 -0.99 9.58 5.78
C ILE A 103 -1.89 8.77 4.85
N PRO A 104 -1.60 8.72 3.54
CA PRO A 104 -2.38 7.94 2.60
C PRO A 104 -2.12 6.43 2.78
N ASN A 105 -3.19 5.64 2.74
CA ASN A 105 -3.12 4.18 2.67
C ASN A 105 -3.97 3.67 1.50
N ARG A 106 -4.00 2.34 1.25
CA ARG A 106 -4.76 1.78 0.13
C ARG A 106 -6.25 2.13 0.17
N SER A 107 -6.83 2.24 1.36
CA SER A 107 -8.25 2.59 1.46
C SER A 107 -8.54 4.00 0.98
N PHE A 108 -7.62 4.93 1.17
CA PHE A 108 -7.74 6.28 0.62
C PHE A 108 -7.77 6.28 -0.91
N THR A 109 -6.84 5.57 -1.56
CA THR A 109 -6.79 5.49 -3.02
C THR A 109 -7.89 4.61 -3.62
N SER A 110 -8.43 3.64 -2.86
CA SER A 110 -9.44 2.70 -3.35
C SER A 110 -10.88 3.16 -3.20
N TYR A 111 -11.17 3.97 -2.19
CA TYR A 111 -12.54 4.41 -1.87
C TYR A 111 -12.77 5.88 -2.18
N CYS A 112 -11.71 6.66 -2.40
CA CYS A 112 -11.81 8.08 -2.74
C CYS A 112 -11.46 8.30 -4.20
N ASP A 113 -12.06 9.29 -4.82
CA ASP A 113 -11.79 9.65 -6.20
C ASP A 113 -10.38 10.26 -6.34
N LEU A 114 -9.55 9.68 -7.22
CA LEU A 114 -8.16 10.11 -7.41
C LEU A 114 -8.05 11.51 -8.02
N ASP A 115 -8.98 11.90 -8.89
CA ASP A 115 -9.01 13.24 -9.46
C ASP A 115 -9.30 14.28 -8.37
N GLU A 116 -10.21 13.97 -7.46
CA GLU A 116 -10.51 14.83 -6.32
C GLU A 116 -9.35 14.87 -5.32
N ILE A 117 -8.69 13.74 -5.06
CA ILE A 117 -7.46 13.70 -4.23
C ILE A 117 -6.40 14.63 -4.80
N GLU A 118 -6.19 14.60 -6.11
CA GLU A 118 -5.16 15.42 -6.76
C GLU A 118 -5.54 16.89 -6.90
N ARG A 119 -6.82 17.21 -7.13
CA ARG A 119 -7.26 18.56 -7.48
C ARG A 119 -7.83 19.37 -6.33
N SER A 120 -8.44 18.70 -5.35
CA SER A 120 -9.23 19.37 -4.31
C SER A 120 -8.95 18.96 -2.87
N PHE A 121 -8.20 17.89 -2.62
CA PHE A 121 -7.85 17.49 -1.25
C PHE A 121 -6.73 18.39 -0.71
N ARG A 122 -7.12 19.49 -0.03
CA ARG A 122 -6.22 20.53 0.50
C ARG A 122 -5.85 20.28 1.97
N VAL A 123 -5.46 19.06 2.30
CA VAL A 123 -4.84 18.71 3.58
C VAL A 123 -3.41 18.30 3.29
N PRO A 124 -2.40 18.77 4.05
CA PRO A 124 -1.02 18.32 3.87
C PRO A 124 -0.94 16.79 3.92
N LEU A 125 -0.53 16.21 2.80
CA LEU A 125 -0.47 14.76 2.63
C LEU A 125 0.99 14.33 2.67
N PHE A 126 1.34 13.46 3.61
CA PHE A 126 2.68 12.88 3.70
C PHE A 126 2.96 12.00 2.48
N GLY A 127 4.10 12.22 1.84
CA GLY A 127 4.45 11.48 0.65
C GLY A 127 4.12 12.20 -0.65
N SER A 128 4.19 11.49 -1.75
CA SER A 128 4.02 12.03 -3.10
C SER A 128 2.60 11.79 -3.62
N ARG A 129 1.78 12.82 -3.63
CA ARG A 129 0.38 12.78 -4.12
C ARG A 129 0.29 12.30 -5.56
N SER A 130 1.19 12.74 -6.42
CA SER A 130 1.19 12.39 -7.86
C SER A 130 1.48 10.91 -8.11
N LEU A 131 2.12 10.21 -7.17
CA LEU A 131 2.42 8.79 -7.30
C LEU A 131 1.24 7.91 -6.88
N LEU A 132 0.27 8.41 -6.11
CA LEU A 132 -0.88 7.59 -5.65
C LEU A 132 -1.66 7.00 -6.83
N ARG A 133 -1.82 7.75 -7.92
CA ARG A 133 -2.50 7.31 -9.14
C ARG A 133 -1.78 6.17 -9.82
N THR A 134 -0.46 6.11 -9.73
CA THR A 134 0.34 5.08 -10.42
C THR A 134 0.04 3.67 -9.93
N GLU A 135 -0.61 3.50 -8.79
CA GLU A 135 -1.07 2.22 -8.26
C GLU A 135 -2.24 1.64 -9.09
N GLU A 136 -2.94 2.47 -9.86
CA GLU A 136 -4.05 2.03 -10.71
C GLU A 136 -3.52 1.54 -12.08
N ARG A 137 -3.89 0.30 -12.42
CA ARG A 137 -3.39 -0.39 -13.63
C ARG A 137 -3.89 0.22 -14.94
N GLU A 138 -4.99 0.97 -14.91
CA GLU A 138 -5.61 1.61 -16.07
C GLU A 138 -4.89 2.88 -16.50
N GLU A 139 -4.08 3.43 -15.62
CA GLU A 139 -3.34 4.65 -15.91
C GLU A 139 -2.23 4.38 -16.92
N GLU A 140 -2.12 5.26 -17.92
CA GLU A 140 -1.06 5.19 -18.92
C GLU A 140 0.34 5.18 -18.27
N ARG A 141 0.50 6.00 -17.21
CA ARG A 141 1.73 6.08 -16.41
C ARG A 141 1.57 5.34 -15.07
N SER A 142 1.06 4.10 -15.12
CA SER A 142 0.93 3.22 -13.97
C SER A 142 2.29 2.74 -13.43
N TYR A 143 2.27 1.97 -12.35
CA TYR A 143 3.49 1.35 -11.86
C TYR A 143 4.18 0.46 -12.90
N TYR A 144 3.46 -0.17 -13.83
CA TYR A 144 4.08 -0.92 -14.94
C TYR A 144 4.98 -0.03 -15.80
N TRP A 145 4.52 1.18 -16.12
CA TRP A 145 5.30 2.16 -16.85
C TRP A 145 6.56 2.55 -16.05
N ILE A 146 6.43 2.74 -14.72
CA ILE A 146 7.58 3.04 -13.87
C ILE A 146 8.55 1.86 -13.82
N LEU A 147 8.06 0.62 -13.70
CA LEU A 147 8.90 -0.59 -13.73
C LEU A 147 9.72 -0.68 -15.04
N GLU A 148 9.10 -0.37 -16.18
CA GLU A 148 9.79 -0.31 -17.46
C GLU A 148 10.89 0.76 -17.49
N LYS A 149 10.58 2.00 -17.06
CA LYS A 149 11.57 3.09 -16.99
C LYS A 149 12.71 2.78 -16.02
N ALA A 150 12.40 2.16 -14.90
CA ALA A 150 13.37 1.68 -13.94
C ALA A 150 14.13 0.42 -14.40
N ARG A 151 13.75 -0.19 -15.52
CA ARG A 151 14.27 -1.48 -16.02
C ARG A 151 14.19 -2.59 -14.96
N LEU A 152 13.10 -2.59 -14.18
CA LEU A 152 12.87 -3.61 -13.17
C LEU A 152 12.31 -4.88 -13.81
N PRO A 153 12.69 -6.07 -13.31
CA PRO A 153 12.12 -7.31 -13.78
C PRO A 153 10.62 -7.35 -13.44
N ALA A 154 9.78 -7.43 -14.45
CA ALA A 154 8.34 -7.63 -14.30
C ALA A 154 7.91 -8.89 -15.05
N PRO A 155 6.84 -9.59 -14.62
CA PRO A 155 6.31 -10.72 -15.37
C PRO A 155 6.04 -10.36 -16.83
N GLU A 156 6.42 -11.24 -17.74
CA GLU A 156 6.24 -11.06 -19.16
C GLU A 156 4.77 -10.82 -19.50
N LYS A 157 4.48 -9.74 -20.24
CA LYS A 157 3.15 -9.46 -20.78
C LYS A 157 2.88 -10.30 -22.01
N ILE A 158 1.74 -10.98 -22.04
CA ILE A 158 1.24 -11.69 -23.23
C ILE A 158 0.24 -10.77 -23.92
N GLU A 159 0.57 -10.39 -25.16
CA GLU A 159 -0.25 -9.40 -25.89
C GLU A 159 -1.53 -10.00 -26.48
N ASP A 160 -1.52 -11.21 -27.00
CA ASP A 160 -2.70 -11.91 -27.53
C ASP A 160 -2.94 -13.19 -26.71
N PRO A 161 -4.18 -13.44 -26.28
CA PRO A 161 -4.54 -14.71 -25.64
C PRO A 161 -4.18 -15.98 -26.45
N LYS A 162 -3.98 -15.85 -27.77
CA LYS A 162 -3.54 -16.96 -28.63
C LYS A 162 -2.12 -17.41 -28.32
N ASP A 163 -1.30 -16.50 -27.76
CA ASP A 163 0.10 -16.75 -27.46
C ASP A 163 0.29 -17.37 -26.06
N ILE A 164 -0.82 -17.76 -25.40
CA ILE A 164 -0.75 -18.45 -24.11
C ILE A 164 -0.24 -19.87 -24.33
N ASP A 165 1.01 -20.10 -23.95
CA ASP A 165 1.74 -21.37 -24.05
C ASP A 165 2.12 -21.99 -22.69
N GLY A 166 1.60 -21.41 -21.61
CA GLY A 166 1.82 -21.85 -20.24
C GLY A 166 0.93 -21.09 -19.25
N LEU A 167 1.14 -21.28 -17.95
CA LEU A 167 0.32 -20.65 -16.93
C LEU A 167 0.48 -19.13 -16.95
N VAL A 168 -0.64 -18.43 -17.06
CA VAL A 168 -0.74 -16.97 -17.02
C VAL A 168 -1.74 -16.51 -15.96
N ILE A 169 -1.58 -15.27 -15.53
CA ILE A 169 -2.57 -14.54 -14.74
C ILE A 169 -3.20 -13.44 -15.60
N VAL A 170 -4.52 -13.39 -15.63
CA VAL A 170 -5.30 -12.38 -16.33
C VAL A 170 -5.79 -11.36 -15.32
N LYS A 171 -5.22 -10.16 -15.33
CA LYS A 171 -5.51 -9.07 -14.40
C LYS A 171 -6.55 -8.14 -15.00
N LEU A 172 -7.72 -8.08 -14.41
CA LEU A 172 -8.80 -7.18 -14.80
C LEU A 172 -8.57 -5.79 -14.21
N HIS A 173 -9.01 -4.75 -14.93
CA HIS A 173 -8.77 -3.38 -14.51
C HIS A 173 -9.75 -2.90 -13.42
N HIS A 174 -11.00 -3.33 -13.47
CA HIS A 174 -12.02 -2.88 -12.52
C HIS A 174 -12.22 -3.84 -11.36
N LYS A 175 -12.48 -3.27 -10.17
CA LYS A 175 -13.04 -4.01 -9.04
C LYS A 175 -14.43 -4.48 -9.40
N VAL A 176 -14.55 -5.71 -9.79
CA VAL A 176 -15.86 -6.32 -9.94
C VAL A 176 -16.39 -6.68 -8.56
N LYS A 177 -17.66 -6.38 -8.28
CA LYS A 177 -18.32 -6.49 -6.97
C LYS A 177 -18.16 -7.82 -6.22
N LYS A 178 -17.56 -8.85 -6.82
CA LYS A 178 -17.34 -10.18 -6.24
C LYS A 178 -15.90 -10.71 -6.35
N LEU A 179 -15.01 -10.04 -7.10
CA LEU A 179 -13.59 -10.40 -7.21
C LEU A 179 -12.76 -9.26 -6.62
N GLU A 180 -12.32 -9.42 -5.39
CA GLU A 180 -11.62 -8.36 -4.65
C GLU A 180 -10.34 -7.88 -5.36
N ARG A 181 -9.76 -8.70 -6.23
CA ARG A 181 -8.55 -8.37 -7.01
C ARG A 181 -8.72 -8.47 -8.53
N GLY A 182 -9.89 -8.86 -9.02
CA GLY A 182 -10.19 -8.90 -10.45
C GLY A 182 -9.14 -9.64 -11.29
N PHE A 183 -8.82 -10.92 -10.94
CA PHE A 183 -7.95 -11.75 -11.78
C PHE A 183 -8.38 -13.22 -11.80
N PHE A 184 -7.95 -13.93 -12.85
CA PHE A 184 -8.05 -15.39 -12.96
C PHE A 184 -6.81 -15.93 -13.67
N THR A 185 -6.55 -17.23 -13.52
CA THR A 185 -5.43 -17.90 -14.19
C THR A 185 -5.93 -18.71 -15.40
N ALA A 186 -5.05 -18.92 -16.39
CA ALA A 186 -5.30 -19.82 -17.53
C ALA A 186 -3.97 -20.40 -18.01
N ALA A 187 -3.96 -21.63 -18.52
CA ALA A 187 -2.78 -22.29 -19.05
C ALA A 187 -2.84 -22.50 -20.56
N SER A 188 -3.93 -22.09 -21.21
CA SER A 188 -4.13 -22.20 -22.66
C SER A 188 -5.22 -21.24 -23.13
N LEU A 189 -5.26 -20.96 -24.44
CA LEU A 189 -6.36 -20.22 -25.06
C LEU A 189 -7.74 -20.83 -24.78
N LYS A 190 -7.82 -22.18 -24.77
CA LYS A 190 -9.07 -22.90 -24.49
C LYS A 190 -9.56 -22.59 -23.07
N GLU A 191 -8.69 -22.66 -22.11
CA GLU A 191 -8.99 -22.37 -20.70
C GLU A 191 -9.32 -20.88 -20.49
N TYR A 192 -8.56 -19.98 -21.11
CA TYR A 192 -8.86 -18.55 -21.10
C TYR A 192 -10.26 -18.24 -21.61
N LYS A 193 -10.64 -18.80 -22.78
CA LYS A 193 -11.99 -18.60 -23.34
C LYS A 193 -13.08 -19.17 -22.43
N ALA A 194 -12.87 -20.36 -21.87
CA ALA A 194 -13.86 -21.00 -21.00
C ALA A 194 -14.10 -20.19 -19.72
N LYS A 195 -13.02 -19.74 -19.03
CA LYS A 195 -13.10 -18.95 -17.81
C LYS A 195 -13.68 -17.54 -18.09
N SER A 196 -13.26 -16.89 -19.17
CA SER A 196 -13.80 -15.60 -19.59
C SER A 196 -15.30 -15.69 -19.87
N ALA A 197 -15.76 -16.72 -20.60
CA ALA A 197 -17.18 -16.92 -20.88
C ALA A 197 -18.00 -17.18 -19.60
N ALA A 198 -17.46 -17.96 -18.65
CA ALA A 198 -18.11 -18.21 -17.37
C ALA A 198 -18.26 -16.92 -16.54
N LEU A 199 -17.22 -16.09 -16.47
CA LEU A 199 -17.25 -14.80 -15.76
C LEU A 199 -18.22 -13.80 -16.41
N LEU A 200 -18.28 -13.75 -17.75
CA LEU A 200 -19.27 -12.95 -18.48
C LEU A 200 -20.70 -13.41 -18.19
N LYS A 201 -20.95 -14.72 -18.24
CA LYS A 201 -22.28 -15.29 -17.95
C LYS A 201 -22.74 -15.01 -16.51
N GLN A 202 -21.83 -15.00 -15.56
CA GLN A 202 -22.10 -14.66 -14.16
C GLN A 202 -22.27 -13.15 -13.93
N GLY A 203 -22.04 -12.30 -14.94
CA GLY A 203 -22.06 -10.85 -14.81
C GLY A 203 -20.96 -10.30 -13.91
N VAL A 204 -19.88 -11.07 -13.72
CA VAL A 204 -18.72 -10.72 -12.88
C VAL A 204 -17.81 -9.76 -13.64
N VAL A 205 -17.69 -9.89 -14.96
CA VAL A 205 -16.89 -9.03 -15.83
C VAL A 205 -17.68 -8.62 -17.06
N SER A 206 -17.30 -7.51 -17.68
CA SER A 206 -17.82 -7.11 -19.00
C SER A 206 -16.84 -7.48 -20.12
N THR A 207 -17.33 -7.49 -21.36
CA THR A 207 -16.47 -7.65 -22.54
C THR A 207 -15.40 -6.56 -22.63
N ARG A 208 -15.74 -5.34 -22.18
CA ARG A 208 -14.80 -4.21 -22.13
C ARG A 208 -13.68 -4.46 -21.12
N ASP A 209 -13.99 -5.05 -19.95
CA ASP A 209 -12.99 -5.36 -18.92
C ASP A 209 -12.02 -6.43 -19.43
N LEU A 210 -12.53 -7.46 -20.12
CA LEU A 210 -11.69 -8.49 -20.72
C LEU A 210 -10.79 -7.95 -21.85
N ALA A 211 -11.33 -7.05 -22.67
CA ALA A 211 -10.57 -6.44 -23.77
C ALA A 211 -9.41 -5.56 -23.28
N LYS A 212 -9.53 -5.03 -22.07
CA LYS A 212 -8.48 -4.23 -21.41
C LYS A 212 -7.62 -5.03 -20.44
N ALA A 213 -7.95 -6.29 -20.18
CA ALA A 213 -7.24 -7.11 -19.23
C ALA A 213 -5.76 -7.27 -19.60
N ARG A 214 -4.89 -7.17 -18.60
CA ARG A 214 -3.47 -7.46 -18.77
C ARG A 214 -3.22 -8.93 -18.49
N ILE A 215 -2.67 -9.63 -19.47
CA ILE A 215 -2.26 -11.04 -19.34
C ILE A 215 -0.77 -11.06 -19.06
N GLU A 216 -0.36 -11.78 -18.02
CA GLU A 216 1.04 -11.91 -17.63
C GLU A 216 1.41 -13.36 -17.38
N ARG A 217 2.67 -13.71 -17.65
CA ARG A 217 3.24 -14.99 -17.22
C ARG A 217 3.10 -15.15 -15.70
N TYR A 218 2.53 -16.27 -15.26
CA TYR A 218 2.45 -16.55 -13.83
C TYR A 218 3.81 -17.00 -13.30
N ILE A 219 4.33 -16.28 -12.33
CA ILE A 219 5.60 -16.62 -11.70
C ILE A 219 5.31 -17.60 -10.55
N ILE A 220 5.84 -18.81 -10.64
CA ILE A 220 5.70 -19.85 -9.60
C ILE A 220 6.85 -19.70 -8.61
N GLY A 221 6.51 -19.28 -7.39
CA GLY A 221 7.49 -19.11 -6.32
C GLY A 221 6.91 -18.37 -5.12
N PRO A 222 7.68 -18.21 -4.04
CA PRO A 222 7.27 -17.45 -2.89
C PRO A 222 7.07 -15.98 -3.23
N ILE A 223 6.11 -15.36 -2.54
CA ILE A 223 5.77 -13.95 -2.70
C ILE A 223 6.32 -13.18 -1.50
N PHE A 224 7.04 -12.10 -1.77
CA PHE A 224 7.53 -11.17 -0.76
C PHE A 224 7.08 -9.75 -1.06
N ASN A 225 6.69 -9.04 -0.02
CA ASN A 225 6.49 -7.60 -0.03
C ASN A 225 7.69 -6.96 0.64
N PHE A 226 8.47 -6.18 -0.09
CA PHE A 226 9.62 -5.44 0.44
C PHE A 226 9.16 -4.03 0.82
N ASP A 227 9.09 -3.76 2.13
CA ASP A 227 8.66 -2.48 2.67
C ASP A 227 9.85 -1.54 2.82
N PHE A 228 9.99 -0.65 1.86
CA PHE A 228 11.03 0.37 1.83
C PHE A 228 10.53 1.72 2.35
N PHE A 229 11.49 2.55 2.71
CA PHE A 229 11.28 3.96 3.03
C PHE A 229 12.34 4.81 2.34
N TYR A 230 11.92 5.90 1.71
CA TYR A 230 12.84 6.90 1.14
C TYR A 230 12.66 8.25 1.82
N SER A 231 13.74 8.76 2.42
CA SER A 231 13.78 10.05 3.08
C SER A 231 14.50 11.08 2.21
N PRO A 232 13.80 12.08 1.65
CA PRO A 232 14.47 13.17 0.91
C PRO A 232 15.30 14.07 1.82
N ILE A 233 14.94 14.15 3.12
CA ILE A 233 15.55 15.03 4.12
C ILE A 233 16.65 14.34 4.97
N GLU A 234 17.02 13.08 4.67
CA GLU A 234 18.12 12.40 5.34
C GLU A 234 19.48 13.00 4.91
N GLU A 235 20.30 13.35 5.88
CA GLU A 235 21.62 13.99 5.66
C GLU A 235 22.79 13.20 6.23
N GLN A 236 22.53 12.30 7.19
CA GLN A 236 23.59 11.59 7.92
C GLN A 236 23.73 10.11 7.53
N GLY A 237 22.70 9.55 6.89
CA GLY A 237 22.65 8.14 6.53
C GLY A 237 22.19 7.93 5.08
N GLU A 238 21.91 6.68 4.76
CA GLU A 238 21.32 6.35 3.47
C GLU A 238 19.85 6.82 3.41
N LYS A 239 19.49 7.43 2.30
CA LYS A 239 18.11 7.91 2.07
C LYS A 239 17.11 6.79 1.87
N LEU A 240 17.59 5.62 1.45
CA LEU A 240 16.78 4.42 1.19
C LEU A 240 16.99 3.39 2.28
N GLU A 241 15.91 2.95 2.89
CA GLU A 241 15.89 1.99 3.99
C GLU A 241 14.97 0.82 3.66
N LEU A 242 15.40 -0.42 3.93
CA LEU A 242 14.53 -1.59 3.97
C LEU A 242 14.04 -1.77 5.41
N LEU A 243 12.77 -1.43 5.66
CA LEU A 243 12.20 -1.50 7.01
C LEU A 243 11.73 -2.90 7.37
N GLY A 244 11.21 -3.66 6.39
CA GLY A 244 10.73 -4.99 6.66
C GLY A 244 10.35 -5.76 5.40
N ILE A 245 10.01 -7.03 5.63
CA ILE A 245 9.48 -7.93 4.61
C ILE A 245 8.29 -8.65 5.21
N ASP A 246 7.19 -8.67 4.47
CA ASP A 246 6.01 -9.45 4.79
C ASP A 246 5.59 -10.37 3.63
N TRP A 247 4.80 -11.39 3.95
CA TRP A 247 4.09 -12.22 3.01
C TRP A 247 2.63 -12.41 3.44
N ARG A 248 1.77 -12.80 2.52
CA ARG A 248 0.33 -12.79 2.70
C ARG A 248 -0.24 -14.16 3.02
N PHE A 249 -1.29 -14.16 3.84
CA PHE A 249 -2.25 -15.25 3.90
C PHE A 249 -3.45 -14.92 3.02
N GLU A 250 -3.78 -15.82 2.10
CA GLU A 250 -4.87 -15.64 1.14
C GLU A 250 -5.96 -16.69 1.38
N THR A 251 -7.21 -16.25 1.43
CA THR A 251 -8.36 -17.16 1.62
C THR A 251 -8.37 -18.23 0.54
N SER A 252 -8.95 -19.34 0.86
CA SER A 252 -9.02 -20.58 0.12
C SER A 252 -7.69 -21.12 -0.42
N LEU A 253 -6.77 -20.29 -0.97
CA LEU A 253 -5.44 -20.78 -1.37
C LEU A 253 -4.70 -21.41 -0.19
N ASP A 254 -4.58 -20.69 0.93
CA ASP A 254 -3.94 -21.21 2.15
C ASP A 254 -4.69 -22.42 2.72
N GLY A 255 -6.01 -22.49 2.53
CA GLY A 255 -6.82 -23.64 2.85
C GLY A 255 -6.51 -24.83 1.94
N HIS A 256 -6.43 -24.62 0.63
CA HIS A 256 -6.14 -25.65 -0.36
C HIS A 256 -4.79 -26.34 -0.12
N VAL A 257 -3.74 -25.55 0.09
CA VAL A 257 -2.39 -26.12 0.28
C VAL A 257 -2.24 -26.94 1.57
N ARG A 258 -3.20 -26.85 2.49
CA ARG A 258 -3.25 -27.65 3.72
C ARG A 258 -3.95 -29.00 3.54
N LEU A 259 -4.71 -29.17 2.44
CA LEU A 259 -5.40 -30.42 2.15
C LEU A 259 -4.45 -31.39 1.45
N PRO A 260 -4.46 -32.67 1.82
CA PRO A 260 -3.84 -33.73 1.01
C PRO A 260 -4.40 -33.75 -0.41
N ALA A 261 -3.58 -34.15 -1.39
CA ALA A 261 -3.95 -34.08 -2.81
C ALA A 261 -5.23 -34.89 -3.15
N ASP A 262 -5.44 -36.02 -2.51
CA ASP A 262 -6.65 -36.84 -2.66
C ASP A 262 -7.91 -36.11 -2.16
N GLN A 263 -7.79 -35.35 -1.08
CA GLN A 263 -8.89 -34.53 -0.57
C GLN A 263 -9.15 -33.30 -1.45
N GLN A 264 -8.11 -32.67 -2.02
CA GLN A 264 -8.31 -31.58 -2.99
C GLN A 264 -9.13 -32.07 -4.21
N LEU A 265 -8.96 -33.31 -4.64
CA LEU A 265 -9.71 -33.89 -5.75
C LEU A 265 -11.19 -34.11 -5.42
N THR A 266 -11.58 -34.17 -4.15
CA THR A 266 -12.99 -34.34 -3.72
C THR A 266 -13.75 -33.02 -3.68
N LEU A 267 -13.07 -31.87 -3.80
CA LEU A 267 -13.70 -30.55 -3.80
C LEU A 267 -14.63 -30.40 -5.02
N GLU A 268 -15.74 -29.71 -4.84
CA GLU A 268 -16.60 -29.30 -5.95
C GLU A 268 -15.86 -28.34 -6.89
N ASP A 269 -16.25 -28.28 -8.17
CA ASP A 269 -15.56 -27.49 -9.18
C ASP A 269 -15.38 -26.01 -8.78
N ALA A 270 -16.37 -25.43 -8.12
CA ALA A 270 -16.28 -24.06 -7.62
C ALA A 270 -15.24 -23.89 -6.50
N GLN A 271 -15.06 -24.92 -5.66
CA GLN A 271 -14.12 -24.92 -4.55
C GLN A 271 -12.69 -25.25 -4.99
N ARG A 272 -12.50 -25.85 -6.16
CA ARG A 272 -11.17 -26.15 -6.73
C ARG A 272 -10.43 -24.94 -7.24
N ILE A 273 -11.13 -23.83 -7.45
CA ILE A 273 -10.52 -22.57 -7.89
C ILE A 273 -10.18 -21.77 -6.65
N PRO A 274 -8.91 -21.62 -6.29
CA PRO A 274 -8.55 -20.83 -5.10
C PRO A 274 -8.87 -19.36 -5.29
N GLU A 275 -9.40 -18.76 -4.24
CA GLU A 275 -9.54 -17.32 -4.11
C GLU A 275 -8.30 -16.73 -3.42
N TYR A 276 -7.89 -15.58 -3.87
CA TYR A 276 -6.66 -14.89 -3.41
C TYR A 276 -7.00 -13.63 -2.61
N VAL A 277 -7.99 -13.71 -1.73
CA VAL A 277 -8.36 -12.59 -0.86
C VAL A 277 -7.41 -12.57 0.34
N VAL A 278 -6.70 -11.48 0.52
CA VAL A 278 -5.74 -11.31 1.63
C VAL A 278 -6.50 -11.15 2.94
N VAL A 279 -6.25 -12.04 3.89
CA VAL A 279 -6.86 -12.02 5.23
C VAL A 279 -5.88 -11.71 6.34
N GLY A 280 -4.60 -11.75 6.07
CA GLY A 280 -3.55 -11.46 7.04
C GLY A 280 -2.18 -11.44 6.41
N HIS A 281 -1.19 -11.12 7.24
CA HIS A 281 0.21 -11.07 6.84
C HIS A 281 1.08 -11.75 7.91
N ASN A 282 2.26 -12.16 7.50
CA ASN A 282 3.31 -12.64 8.39
C ASN A 282 4.63 -11.97 8.03
N THR A 283 5.55 -11.89 8.99
CA THR A 283 6.90 -11.38 8.76
C THR A 283 7.78 -12.44 8.10
N ALA A 284 8.74 -12.01 7.30
CA ALA A 284 9.70 -12.88 6.64
C ALA A 284 11.07 -12.24 6.57
N THR A 285 12.12 -13.05 6.50
CA THR A 285 13.47 -12.60 6.17
C THR A 285 13.91 -13.18 4.84
N LEU A 286 14.82 -12.50 4.17
CA LEU A 286 15.41 -12.95 2.92
C LEU A 286 16.81 -13.52 3.16
N ARG A 287 17.30 -14.37 2.26
CA ARG A 287 18.71 -14.73 2.21
C ARG A 287 19.56 -13.46 2.06
N GLU A 288 20.55 -13.27 2.91
CA GLU A 288 21.42 -12.08 2.86
C GLU A 288 22.10 -11.87 1.50
N SER A 289 22.46 -12.97 0.82
CA SER A 289 23.05 -12.92 -0.52
C SER A 289 22.13 -12.31 -1.60
N SER A 290 20.82 -12.23 -1.35
CA SER A 290 19.84 -11.64 -2.27
C SER A 290 19.47 -10.19 -1.91
N LEU A 291 19.89 -9.68 -0.76
CA LEU A 291 19.54 -8.32 -0.32
C LEU A 291 20.10 -7.25 -1.26
N GLY A 292 21.29 -7.45 -1.81
CA GLY A 292 21.90 -6.50 -2.74
C GLY A 292 21.02 -6.25 -3.98
N GLU A 293 20.42 -7.29 -4.56
CA GLU A 293 19.51 -7.17 -5.71
C GLU A 293 18.23 -6.42 -5.32
N VAL A 294 17.70 -6.71 -4.13
CA VAL A 294 16.48 -6.06 -3.62
C VAL A 294 16.69 -4.56 -3.41
N PHE A 295 17.86 -4.15 -2.87
CA PHE A 295 18.21 -2.74 -2.76
C PHE A 295 18.42 -2.08 -4.13
N ASP A 296 19.11 -2.72 -5.08
CA ASP A 296 19.30 -2.19 -6.44
C ASP A 296 17.95 -1.96 -7.13
N MET A 297 16.99 -2.89 -6.99
CA MET A 297 15.64 -2.70 -7.51
C MET A 297 14.97 -1.45 -6.91
N ALA A 298 15.05 -1.27 -5.62
CA ALA A 298 14.44 -0.13 -4.94
C ALA A 298 15.11 1.20 -5.33
N GLU A 299 16.43 1.25 -5.44
CA GLU A 299 17.15 2.44 -5.92
C GLU A 299 16.75 2.83 -7.34
N ARG A 300 16.63 1.85 -8.24
CA ARG A 300 16.18 2.09 -9.61
C ARG A 300 14.75 2.61 -9.64
N TYR A 301 13.86 2.07 -8.79
CA TYR A 301 12.50 2.58 -8.65
C TYR A 301 12.50 4.03 -8.15
N VAL A 302 13.25 4.35 -7.10
CA VAL A 302 13.39 5.71 -6.56
C VAL A 302 13.84 6.68 -7.66
N ARG A 303 14.94 6.36 -8.37
CA ARG A 303 15.46 7.21 -9.48
C ARG A 303 14.41 7.45 -10.55
N ALA A 304 13.72 6.41 -11.00
CA ALA A 304 12.67 6.55 -12.02
C ALA A 304 11.51 7.44 -11.54
N THR A 305 11.11 7.33 -10.27
CA THR A 305 10.06 8.22 -9.73
C THR A 305 10.52 9.66 -9.65
N GLN A 306 11.77 9.93 -9.26
CA GLN A 306 12.34 11.28 -9.20
C GLN A 306 12.47 11.92 -10.58
N GLU A 307 12.83 11.14 -11.59
CA GLU A 307 12.96 11.63 -12.96
C GLU A 307 11.61 11.97 -13.58
N HIS A 308 10.59 11.15 -13.31
CA HIS A 308 9.35 11.20 -14.08
C HIS A 308 8.13 11.73 -13.31
N PHE A 309 8.18 11.76 -11.97
CA PHE A 309 7.06 12.16 -11.09
C PHE A 309 7.53 13.07 -9.96
N ARG A 310 7.89 14.31 -10.27
CA ARG A 310 8.34 15.24 -9.22
C ARG A 310 7.32 15.39 -8.09
N PRO A 311 7.77 15.36 -6.84
CA PRO A 311 9.16 15.31 -6.33
C PRO A 311 9.80 13.91 -6.30
N GLY A 312 9.17 12.87 -6.80
CA GLY A 312 9.55 11.48 -6.69
C GLY A 312 8.89 10.82 -5.48
N ILE A 313 9.32 9.60 -5.17
CA ILE A 313 8.83 8.90 -3.98
C ILE A 313 9.31 9.61 -2.71
N ILE A 314 8.45 9.76 -1.74
CA ILE A 314 8.71 10.27 -0.39
C ILE A 314 8.08 9.30 0.60
N GLY A 315 8.84 8.90 1.60
CA GLY A 315 8.35 7.99 2.63
C GLY A 315 8.24 6.54 2.16
N PRO A 316 7.23 5.79 2.66
CA PRO A 316 7.12 4.37 2.44
C PRO A 316 6.66 4.02 1.03
N PHE A 317 7.21 2.90 0.52
CA PHE A 317 6.69 2.20 -0.66
C PHE A 317 6.98 0.70 -0.55
N THR A 318 6.19 -0.10 -1.24
CA THR A 318 6.34 -1.56 -1.19
C THR A 318 6.51 -2.11 -2.59
N LEU A 319 7.60 -2.83 -2.84
CA LEU A 319 7.78 -3.66 -4.03
C LEU A 319 7.22 -5.05 -3.75
N GLN A 320 6.18 -5.46 -4.48
CA GLN A 320 5.56 -6.77 -4.34
C GLN A 320 6.15 -7.70 -5.39
N THR A 321 6.84 -8.74 -4.95
CA THR A 321 7.64 -9.60 -5.82
C THR A 321 7.26 -11.06 -5.67
N ALA A 322 7.44 -11.82 -6.76
CA ALA A 322 7.55 -13.27 -6.73
C ALA A 322 8.99 -13.67 -7.03
N VAL A 323 9.48 -14.73 -6.43
CA VAL A 323 10.84 -15.24 -6.65
C VAL A 323 10.74 -16.60 -7.32
N ASP A 324 11.31 -16.74 -8.52
CA ASP A 324 11.27 -17.99 -9.28
C ASP A 324 12.31 -19.03 -8.79
N LYS A 325 12.32 -20.20 -9.40
CA LYS A 325 13.25 -21.30 -9.08
C LYS A 325 14.73 -20.95 -9.27
N ASP A 326 15.03 -19.96 -10.08
CA ASP A 326 16.38 -19.48 -10.37
C ASP A 326 16.78 -18.29 -9.47
N LEU A 327 15.97 -18.04 -8.43
CA LEU A 327 16.10 -16.97 -7.44
C LEU A 327 15.96 -15.55 -8.02
N LYS A 328 15.41 -15.42 -9.21
CA LYS A 328 15.16 -14.12 -9.83
C LYS A 328 13.88 -13.49 -9.26
N PHE A 329 13.98 -12.22 -8.92
CA PHE A 329 12.85 -11.41 -8.45
C PHE A 329 12.05 -10.86 -9.62
N TRP A 330 10.72 -10.90 -9.49
CA TRP A 330 9.77 -10.39 -10.47
C TRP A 330 8.79 -9.46 -9.79
N VAL A 331 8.89 -8.17 -10.03
CA VAL A 331 7.99 -7.17 -9.44
C VAL A 331 6.66 -7.19 -10.20
N TYR A 332 5.59 -7.62 -9.52
CA TYR A 332 4.27 -7.75 -10.14
C TYR A 332 3.25 -6.69 -9.67
N ASP A 333 3.59 -5.93 -8.63
CA ASP A 333 2.77 -4.83 -8.11
C ASP A 333 3.64 -3.87 -7.30
N VAL A 334 3.25 -2.59 -7.22
CA VAL A 334 3.95 -1.58 -6.42
C VAL A 334 2.93 -0.73 -5.69
N ALA A 335 3.18 -0.49 -4.40
CA ALA A 335 2.43 0.46 -3.61
C ALA A 335 3.29 1.68 -3.28
N PRO A 336 3.04 2.87 -3.86
CA PRO A 336 3.82 4.10 -3.60
C PRO A 336 3.37 4.82 -2.31
N ARG A 337 3.06 4.08 -1.28
CA ARG A 337 2.55 4.50 0.04
C ARG A 337 2.73 3.34 1.02
N ILE A 338 2.31 3.51 2.28
CA ILE A 338 2.41 2.45 3.29
C ILE A 338 1.69 1.16 2.85
N GLY A 339 2.41 0.04 2.91
CA GLY A 339 1.92 -1.30 2.58
C GLY A 339 0.85 -1.81 3.55
N GLY A 340 0.08 -2.84 3.14
CA GLY A 340 -0.94 -3.46 4.00
C GLY A 340 -0.36 -4.40 5.03
N GLY A 341 0.79 -4.98 4.72
CA GLY A 341 1.49 -5.94 5.58
C GLY A 341 2.22 -5.31 6.74
N THR A 342 2.45 -4.00 6.74
CA THR A 342 3.27 -3.34 7.78
C THR A 342 2.70 -3.46 9.20
N ASN A 343 1.38 -3.72 9.34
CA ASN A 343 0.77 -4.00 10.64
C ASN A 343 1.43 -5.17 11.39
N VAL A 344 2.06 -6.11 10.69
CA VAL A 344 2.76 -7.24 11.33
C VAL A 344 4.01 -6.79 12.08
N HIS A 345 4.52 -5.61 11.77
CA HIS A 345 5.70 -5.01 12.39
C HIS A 345 5.35 -3.97 13.47
N MET A 346 4.05 -3.68 13.66
CA MET A 346 3.58 -2.71 14.64
C MET A 346 4.13 -3.03 16.05
N SER A 347 4.61 -2.02 16.77
CA SER A 347 5.25 -2.08 18.09
C SER A 347 6.55 -2.90 18.18
N MET A 348 6.66 -3.99 17.44
CA MET A 348 7.82 -4.91 17.53
C MET A 348 8.92 -4.59 16.51
N GLY A 349 8.56 -3.91 15.43
CA GLY A 349 9.45 -3.70 14.29
C GLY A 349 9.75 -5.00 13.52
N HIS A 350 10.64 -4.88 12.55
CA HIS A 350 11.19 -5.99 11.78
C HIS A 350 12.70 -6.08 11.99
N PRO A 351 13.34 -7.27 11.95
CA PRO A 351 14.77 -7.41 12.16
C PRO A 351 15.65 -6.42 11.37
N TYR A 352 15.31 -6.14 10.11
CA TYR A 352 16.07 -5.20 9.28
C TYR A 352 15.92 -3.75 9.76
N GLY A 353 14.70 -3.26 9.92
CA GLY A 353 14.45 -1.91 10.45
C GLY A 353 15.02 -1.74 11.87
N ASN A 354 14.85 -2.74 12.74
CA ASN A 354 15.38 -2.73 14.10
C ASN A 354 16.91 -2.68 14.11
N SER A 355 17.57 -3.43 13.23
CA SER A 355 19.03 -3.45 13.13
C SER A 355 19.57 -2.12 12.62
N LEU A 356 18.86 -1.48 11.69
CA LEU A 356 19.22 -0.17 11.16
C LEU A 356 19.11 0.92 12.23
N TRP A 357 17.98 0.95 12.96
CA TRP A 357 17.65 2.02 13.91
C TRP A 357 18.01 1.71 15.37
N ARG A 358 18.49 0.50 15.68
CA ARG A 358 18.84 0.01 17.03
C ARG A 358 17.70 0.11 18.05
N ARG A 359 16.47 0.05 17.55
CA ARG A 359 15.22 0.05 18.32
C ARG A 359 14.10 -0.56 17.48
N PRO A 360 12.95 -0.94 18.07
CA PRO A 360 11.78 -1.37 17.29
C PRO A 360 11.39 -0.30 16.28
N MET A 361 11.34 -0.69 15.02
CA MET A 361 11.02 0.20 13.90
C MET A 361 10.00 -0.43 12.99
N SER A 362 8.78 0.11 13.03
CA SER A 362 7.73 -0.17 12.07
C SER A 362 7.69 0.93 11.00
N THR A 363 6.96 0.68 9.91
CA THR A 363 6.78 1.69 8.87
C THR A 363 6.01 2.90 9.40
N GLY A 364 4.98 2.68 10.22
CA GLY A 364 4.23 3.76 10.86
C GLY A 364 5.11 4.63 11.77
N ARG A 365 5.99 4.00 12.56
CA ARG A 365 6.94 4.73 13.40
C ARG A 365 7.95 5.52 12.57
N ARG A 366 8.45 4.94 11.48
CA ARG A 366 9.39 5.63 10.59
C ARG A 366 8.76 6.86 9.92
N ILE A 367 7.46 6.78 9.55
CA ILE A 367 6.70 7.95 9.07
C ILE A 367 6.64 9.05 10.14
N ALA A 368 6.27 8.70 11.36
CA ALA A 368 6.18 9.67 12.46
C ALA A 368 7.53 10.32 12.77
N MET A 369 8.61 9.55 12.75
CA MET A 369 9.97 10.07 12.89
C MET A 369 10.34 11.05 11.77
N GLU A 370 9.95 10.76 10.54
CA GLU A 370 10.23 11.65 9.41
C GLU A 370 9.49 12.98 9.55
N ILE A 371 8.22 12.93 10.00
CA ILE A 371 7.45 14.14 10.29
C ILE A 371 8.10 14.93 11.43
N ARG A 372 8.54 14.26 12.51
CA ARG A 372 9.28 14.91 13.62
C ARG A 372 10.55 15.59 13.12
N ARG A 373 11.36 14.87 12.33
CA ARG A 373 12.58 15.42 11.73
C ARG A 373 12.28 16.63 10.83
N GLY A 374 11.24 16.54 10.00
CA GLY A 374 10.80 17.65 9.16
C GLY A 374 10.38 18.89 9.96
N LEU A 375 9.71 18.69 11.09
CA LEU A 375 9.34 19.79 12.02
C LEU A 375 10.57 20.41 12.69
N ASP A 376 11.45 19.58 13.25
CA ASP A 376 12.64 20.02 14.01
C ASP A 376 13.64 20.76 13.12
N SER A 377 13.72 20.39 11.83
CA SER A 377 14.61 21.02 10.84
C SER A 377 13.95 22.12 10.01
N GLY A 378 12.65 22.38 10.20
CA GLY A 378 11.89 23.32 9.38
C GLY A 378 11.68 22.89 7.93
N ARG A 379 11.74 21.58 7.66
CA ARG A 379 11.67 20.98 6.30
C ARG A 379 10.43 20.10 6.10
N LEU A 380 9.37 20.33 6.88
CA LEU A 380 8.12 19.57 6.75
C LEU A 380 7.53 19.68 5.34
N ASP A 381 7.73 20.81 4.69
CA ASP A 381 7.27 21.08 3.33
C ASP A 381 7.97 20.25 2.24
N GLU A 382 9.10 19.62 2.55
CA GLU A 382 9.79 18.73 1.61
C GLU A 382 9.24 17.28 1.63
N ILE A 383 8.47 16.93 2.65
CA ILE A 383 7.94 15.58 2.84
C ILE A 383 6.42 15.48 2.73
N VAL A 384 5.74 16.60 2.47
CA VAL A 384 4.28 16.66 2.23
C VAL A 384 3.95 17.29 0.89
N THR A 385 2.78 16.92 0.35
CA THR A 385 2.28 17.43 -0.93
C THR A 385 0.82 17.86 -0.83
#